data_9f3445ff3ed555fb29de64a800125c2e
#
_entry.id   9f3445ff3ed555fb29de64a800125c2e
#
_cell.length_a   1.000
_cell.length_b   1.000
_cell.length_c   1.000
_cell.angle_alpha   90.00
_cell.angle_beta   90.00
_cell.angle_gamma   90.00
#
_symmetry.space_group_name_H-M   'P 1'
#
loop_
_entity.id
_entity.type
_entity.pdbx_description
1 polymer ?
#
loop_
_entity_poly.entity_id
_entity_poly.type
_entity_poly.pdbx_seq_one_letter_code
_entity_poly.pdbx_strand_id
1 'polypeptide(L)'
;LRVLPLALAFAALPLLPGPAPQAATGCSADAMLVFDGSASMDEVGHDLTAPTRIIEARRALAQAMPDIAPYRRIGLITYGPGGNHACSGITLRFTPRPDAGDAVIAEIETLDPGGLTPLAASVGAAAEVLDYRSQPGIIVLVTDGNETCGGTPCALGAALAAEARDLTVHVIGFRVVYDPFSWNSPEAQDYDGQTVAKCLADRTGGMFVSTRTIGELAAALRETLGCPLIGGLPEKDRAA
;
A
#
# COMPACT_ATOMS: atom_id res chain seq x y z
N LEU A 1 -48.53 49.06 -53.99
CA LEU A 1 -48.35 48.02 -52.97
C LEU A 1 -46.85 47.86 -52.70
N ARG A 2 -46.37 48.32 -51.55
CA ARG A 2 -44.99 48.12 -51.09
C ARG A 2 -45.03 47.02 -50.04
N VAL A 3 -44.35 45.89 -50.30
CA VAL A 3 -44.18 44.79 -49.36
C VAL A 3 -42.91 45.03 -48.57
N LEU A 4 -43.01 45.18 -47.26
CA LEU A 4 -41.90 45.27 -46.32
C LEU A 4 -41.43 43.87 -45.95
N PRO A 5 -40.14 43.53 -45.96
CA PRO A 5 -39.66 42.25 -45.46
C PRO A 5 -39.52 42.29 -43.94
N LEU A 6 -40.12 41.36 -43.27
CA LEU A 6 -40.03 41.09 -41.83
C LEU A 6 -38.70 40.38 -41.58
N ALA A 7 -37.74 41.05 -40.99
CA ALA A 7 -36.46 40.39 -40.55
C ALA A 7 -36.67 39.72 -39.19
N LEU A 8 -36.64 38.39 -39.15
CA LEU A 8 -36.57 37.60 -37.91
C LEU A 8 -35.14 37.70 -37.35
N ALA A 9 -34.98 38.39 -36.25
CA ALA A 9 -33.75 38.38 -35.46
C ALA A 9 -33.69 37.09 -34.59
N PHE A 10 -32.82 36.18 -34.96
CA PHE A 10 -32.47 35.03 -34.06
C PHE A 10 -31.58 35.53 -32.93
N ALA A 11 -32.12 35.60 -31.73
CA ALA A 11 -31.31 35.83 -30.51
C ALA A 11 -30.56 34.54 -30.17
N ALA A 12 -29.27 34.55 -30.34
CA ALA A 12 -28.40 33.50 -29.86
C ALA A 12 -28.31 33.59 -28.32
N LEU A 13 -28.87 32.60 -27.62
CA LEU A 13 -28.67 32.44 -26.18
C LEU A 13 -27.21 32.01 -25.92
N PRO A 14 -26.47 32.71 -25.03
CA PRO A 14 -25.13 32.25 -24.64
C PRO A 14 -25.27 30.93 -23.87
N LEU A 15 -24.57 29.87 -24.36
CA LEU A 15 -24.37 28.64 -23.59
C LEU A 15 -23.50 28.98 -22.38
N LEU A 16 -24.10 28.95 -21.19
CA LEU A 16 -23.35 29.01 -19.94
C LEU A 16 -22.48 27.75 -19.85
N PRO A 17 -21.16 27.89 -19.56
CA PRO A 17 -20.32 26.74 -19.32
C PRO A 17 -20.87 25.97 -18.12
N GLY A 18 -21.13 24.66 -18.31
CA GLY A 18 -21.53 23.78 -17.22
C GLY A 18 -20.46 23.76 -16.13
N PRO A 19 -20.81 23.44 -14.87
CA PRO A 19 -19.85 23.35 -13.80
C PRO A 19 -18.73 22.37 -14.21
N ALA A 20 -17.49 22.84 -14.10
CA ALA A 20 -16.33 21.98 -14.28
C ALA A 20 -16.43 20.77 -13.32
N PRO A 21 -16.08 19.54 -13.75
CA PRO A 21 -16.07 18.41 -12.85
C PRO A 21 -15.19 18.76 -11.65
N GLN A 22 -15.78 18.79 -10.46
CA GLN A 22 -15.01 18.94 -9.22
C GLN A 22 -14.11 17.72 -9.13
N ALA A 23 -12.80 17.94 -9.11
CA ALA A 23 -11.85 16.91 -8.78
C ALA A 23 -12.27 16.30 -7.44
N ALA A 24 -12.47 14.99 -7.41
CA ALA A 24 -12.73 14.28 -6.16
C ALA A 24 -11.65 14.71 -5.18
N THR A 25 -12.05 15.13 -3.97
CA THR A 25 -11.11 15.51 -2.92
C THR A 25 -10.29 14.24 -2.58
N GLY A 26 -9.08 14.16 -3.07
CA GLY A 26 -8.17 13.04 -2.81
C GLY A 26 -7.75 12.98 -1.35
N CYS A 27 -7.12 11.89 -0.96
CA CYS A 27 -6.48 11.76 0.33
C CYS A 27 -5.40 12.84 0.50
N SER A 28 -5.33 13.46 1.67
CA SER A 28 -4.39 14.57 1.93
C SER A 28 -2.93 14.12 2.09
N ALA A 29 -2.69 12.85 2.49
CA ALA A 29 -1.36 12.31 2.71
C ALA A 29 -0.93 11.42 1.53
N ASP A 30 0.31 11.57 1.09
CA ASP A 30 0.96 10.65 0.16
C ASP A 30 1.17 9.28 0.82
N ALA A 31 1.16 8.21 0.03
CA ALA A 31 1.38 6.87 0.53
C ALA A 31 2.55 6.18 -0.16
N MET A 32 3.28 5.34 0.58
CA MET A 32 4.25 4.39 0.04
C MET A 32 3.74 2.97 0.26
N LEU A 33 3.59 2.21 -0.82
CA LEU A 33 3.44 0.77 -0.77
C LEU A 33 4.84 0.15 -0.71
N VAL A 34 5.12 -0.59 0.34
CA VAL A 34 6.33 -1.42 0.49
C VAL A 34 5.90 -2.86 0.29
N PHE A 35 6.38 -3.46 -0.79
CA PHE A 35 5.90 -4.76 -1.23
C PHE A 35 7.00 -5.82 -1.16
N ASP A 36 6.67 -6.93 -0.53
CA ASP A 36 7.54 -8.09 -0.37
C ASP A 36 7.69 -8.85 -1.68
N GLY A 37 8.93 -8.97 -2.13
CA GLY A 37 9.36 -9.83 -3.22
C GLY A 37 10.45 -10.81 -2.78
N SER A 38 10.52 -11.14 -1.48
CA SER A 38 11.46 -12.13 -0.97
C SER A 38 11.15 -13.54 -1.49
N ALA A 39 12.08 -14.45 -1.30
CA ALA A 39 12.00 -15.81 -1.84
C ALA A 39 10.76 -16.57 -1.35
N SER A 40 10.27 -16.31 -0.12
CA SER A 40 9.06 -16.93 0.42
C SER A 40 7.79 -16.61 -0.38
N MET A 41 7.75 -15.48 -1.07
CA MET A 41 6.63 -15.11 -1.94
C MET A 41 6.46 -16.06 -3.14
N ASP A 42 7.48 -16.81 -3.53
CA ASP A 42 7.39 -17.86 -4.57
C ASP A 42 6.94 -19.24 -4.04
N GLU A 43 6.60 -19.33 -2.77
CA GLU A 43 6.12 -20.57 -2.17
C GLU A 43 4.61 -20.75 -2.33
N VAL A 44 4.18 -22.01 -2.45
CA VAL A 44 2.75 -22.41 -2.59
C VAL A 44 2.07 -22.72 -1.26
N GLY A 45 2.79 -22.75 -0.14
CA GLY A 45 2.26 -23.17 1.15
C GLY A 45 2.02 -24.68 1.26
N HIS A 46 0.96 -25.12 1.93
CA HIS A 46 0.69 -26.56 2.16
C HIS A 46 0.02 -27.26 0.96
N ASP A 47 -0.67 -26.52 0.10
CA ASP A 47 -1.30 -27.06 -1.11
C ASP A 47 -0.38 -26.82 -2.31
N LEU A 48 0.28 -27.90 -2.74
CA LEU A 48 1.21 -27.87 -3.88
C LEU A 48 0.53 -27.58 -5.23
N THR A 49 -0.79 -27.59 -5.29
CA THR A 49 -1.58 -27.24 -6.48
C THR A 49 -2.04 -25.78 -6.49
N ALA A 50 -1.89 -25.09 -5.36
CA ALA A 50 -2.24 -23.67 -5.24
C ALA A 50 -1.23 -22.77 -5.99
N PRO A 51 -1.65 -21.57 -6.42
CA PRO A 51 -0.71 -20.55 -6.91
C PRO A 51 0.26 -20.12 -5.80
N THR A 52 1.44 -19.64 -6.20
CA THR A 52 2.40 -19.05 -5.27
C THR A 52 1.83 -17.76 -4.65
N ARG A 53 2.37 -17.35 -3.50
CA ARG A 53 1.91 -16.13 -2.78
C ARG A 53 2.01 -14.89 -3.67
N ILE A 54 3.06 -14.75 -4.48
CA ILE A 54 3.21 -13.61 -5.40
C ILE A 54 2.09 -13.56 -6.44
N ILE A 55 1.66 -14.70 -7.00
CA ILE A 55 0.56 -14.75 -7.97
C ILE A 55 -0.75 -14.30 -7.32
N GLU A 56 -1.01 -14.72 -6.10
CA GLU A 56 -2.22 -14.29 -5.38
C GLU A 56 -2.17 -12.82 -4.98
N ALA A 57 -1.01 -12.32 -4.54
CA ALA A 57 -0.82 -10.91 -4.22
C ALA A 57 -0.99 -10.00 -5.44
N ARG A 58 -0.50 -10.40 -6.61
CA ARG A 58 -0.77 -9.73 -7.91
C ARG A 58 -2.27 -9.59 -8.18
N ARG A 59 -3.01 -10.68 -7.99
CA ARG A 59 -4.48 -10.67 -8.17
C ARG A 59 -5.19 -9.75 -7.18
N ALA A 60 -4.73 -9.73 -5.92
CA ALA A 60 -5.28 -8.84 -4.90
C ALA A 60 -5.02 -7.36 -5.23
N LEU A 61 -3.81 -7.02 -5.68
CA LEU A 61 -3.47 -5.67 -6.13
C LEU A 61 -4.31 -5.24 -7.34
N ALA A 62 -4.46 -6.11 -8.36
CA ALA A 62 -5.31 -5.83 -9.51
C ALA A 62 -6.78 -5.57 -9.13
N GLN A 63 -7.27 -6.21 -8.06
CA GLN A 63 -8.62 -5.97 -7.53
C GLN A 63 -8.73 -4.69 -6.69
N ALA A 64 -7.67 -4.28 -6.00
CA ALA A 64 -7.72 -3.17 -5.07
C ALA A 64 -7.34 -1.82 -5.70
N MET A 65 -6.33 -1.79 -6.58
CA MET A 65 -5.78 -0.54 -7.12
C MET A 65 -6.79 0.34 -7.85
N PRO A 66 -7.77 -0.18 -8.63
CA PRO A 66 -8.78 0.67 -9.27
C PRO A 66 -9.63 1.49 -8.29
N ASP A 67 -9.80 1.01 -7.06
CA ASP A 67 -10.60 1.69 -6.03
C ASP A 67 -9.75 2.67 -5.20
N ILE A 68 -8.42 2.59 -5.26
CA ILE A 68 -7.49 3.36 -4.42
C ILE A 68 -6.80 4.47 -5.22
N ALA A 69 -6.19 4.12 -6.34
CA ALA A 69 -5.29 4.98 -7.10
C ALA A 69 -5.92 6.28 -7.63
N PRO A 70 -7.23 6.35 -7.94
CA PRO A 70 -7.87 7.61 -8.34
C PRO A 70 -7.91 8.67 -7.22
N TYR A 71 -7.77 8.26 -5.96
CA TYR A 71 -7.94 9.14 -4.80
C TYR A 71 -6.65 9.34 -3.99
N ARG A 72 -5.66 8.47 -4.16
CA ARG A 72 -4.41 8.48 -3.38
C ARG A 72 -3.20 8.56 -4.30
N ARG A 73 -2.27 9.46 -3.97
CA ARG A 73 -0.94 9.45 -4.57
C ARG A 73 -0.14 8.32 -3.92
N ILE A 74 0.35 7.39 -4.75
CA ILE A 74 1.03 6.18 -4.27
C ILE A 74 2.42 6.12 -4.88
N GLY A 75 3.43 5.86 -4.05
CA GLY A 75 4.76 5.43 -4.44
C GLY A 75 4.95 3.94 -4.17
N LEU A 76 5.98 3.34 -4.74
CA LEU A 76 6.27 1.93 -4.60
C LEU A 76 7.75 1.68 -4.28
N ILE A 77 7.97 0.92 -3.23
CA ILE A 77 9.23 0.23 -2.94
C ILE A 77 8.97 -1.27 -2.99
N THR A 78 9.88 -2.02 -3.62
CA THR A 78 9.92 -3.48 -3.53
C THR A 78 11.21 -3.90 -2.87
N TYR A 79 11.20 -5.04 -2.18
CA TYR A 79 12.42 -5.65 -1.66
C TYR A 79 12.44 -7.15 -1.96
N GLY A 80 13.59 -7.77 -1.77
CA GLY A 80 13.80 -9.20 -1.96
C GLY A 80 14.66 -9.54 -3.18
N PRO A 81 14.25 -9.24 -4.43
CA PRO A 81 15.03 -9.58 -5.62
C PRO A 81 16.47 -9.07 -5.57
N GLY A 82 17.42 -9.91 -5.94
CA GLY A 82 18.84 -9.52 -5.93
C GLY A 82 19.80 -10.66 -5.62
N GLY A 83 19.32 -11.89 -5.63
CA GLY A 83 20.11 -13.10 -5.45
C GLY A 83 19.92 -13.75 -4.07
N ASN A 84 20.23 -15.03 -4.00
CA ASN A 84 20.13 -15.81 -2.78
C ASN A 84 20.99 -15.18 -1.67
N HIS A 85 20.37 -14.89 -0.53
CA HIS A 85 21.00 -14.32 0.68
C HIS A 85 21.38 -12.83 0.62
N ALA A 86 20.83 -12.02 -0.31
CA ALA A 86 21.11 -10.60 -0.33
C ALA A 86 20.04 -9.79 0.44
N CYS A 87 20.50 -8.97 1.38
CA CYS A 87 19.68 -7.97 2.06
C CYS A 87 19.64 -6.60 1.33
N SER A 88 20.26 -6.51 0.18
CA SER A 88 20.41 -5.26 -0.61
C SER A 88 19.33 -5.07 -1.66
N GLY A 89 18.37 -5.98 -1.76
CA GLY A 89 17.34 -5.99 -2.81
C GLY A 89 16.25 -4.92 -2.67
N ILE A 90 16.50 -3.82 -1.95
CA ILE A 90 15.54 -2.73 -1.77
C ILE A 90 15.58 -1.81 -3.00
N THR A 91 14.45 -1.64 -3.67
CA THR A 91 14.37 -0.82 -4.88
C THR A 91 13.20 0.15 -4.80
N LEU A 92 13.49 1.45 -4.86
CA LEU A 92 12.47 2.47 -5.11
C LEU A 92 12.05 2.39 -6.57
N ARG A 93 10.83 1.96 -6.85
CA ARG A 93 10.27 1.90 -8.20
C ARG A 93 9.84 3.27 -8.67
N PHE A 94 9.12 4.00 -7.84
CA PHE A 94 8.74 5.39 -8.06
C PHE A 94 8.26 6.06 -6.76
N THR A 95 8.38 7.38 -6.73
CA THR A 95 7.86 8.24 -5.65
C THR A 95 6.34 8.42 -5.77
N PRO A 96 5.64 8.92 -4.74
CA PRO A 96 4.20 9.12 -4.77
C PRO A 96 3.72 9.97 -5.95
N ARG A 97 2.82 9.40 -6.76
CA ARG A 97 2.24 10.05 -7.94
C ARG A 97 0.74 9.74 -8.04
N PRO A 98 -0.06 10.62 -8.69
CA PRO A 98 -1.47 10.34 -8.95
C PRO A 98 -1.60 9.18 -9.95
N ASP A 99 -2.77 8.53 -9.93
CA ASP A 99 -3.16 7.46 -10.87
C ASP A 99 -2.10 6.34 -10.99
N ALA A 100 -1.46 6.00 -9.86
CA ALA A 100 -0.35 5.05 -9.84
C ALA A 100 -0.77 3.58 -10.01
N GLY A 101 -2.07 3.27 -10.07
CA GLY A 101 -2.60 1.90 -10.02
C GLY A 101 -2.01 0.97 -11.07
N ASP A 102 -2.08 1.35 -12.34
CA ASP A 102 -1.55 0.55 -13.43
C ASP A 102 -0.03 0.35 -13.32
N ALA A 103 0.67 1.37 -12.83
CA ALA A 103 2.10 1.29 -12.65
C ALA A 103 2.48 0.35 -11.48
N VAL A 104 1.75 0.38 -10.37
CA VAL A 104 1.93 -0.59 -9.27
C VAL A 104 1.72 -2.00 -9.78
N ILE A 105 0.62 -2.24 -10.50
CA ILE A 105 0.31 -3.56 -11.07
C ILE A 105 1.43 -4.02 -12.00
N ALA A 106 1.88 -3.19 -12.94
CA ALA A 106 2.90 -3.53 -13.90
C ALA A 106 4.26 -3.87 -13.26
N GLU A 107 4.67 -3.10 -12.25
CA GLU A 107 5.92 -3.36 -11.53
C GLU A 107 5.86 -4.69 -10.75
N ILE A 108 4.73 -4.99 -10.11
CA ILE A 108 4.58 -6.22 -9.34
C ILE A 108 4.37 -7.44 -10.25
N GLU A 109 3.75 -7.28 -11.44
CA GLU A 109 3.65 -8.38 -12.43
C GLU A 109 5.02 -8.87 -12.91
N THR A 110 6.00 -7.98 -13.03
CA THR A 110 7.35 -8.31 -13.47
C THR A 110 8.31 -8.66 -12.35
N LEU A 111 7.88 -8.54 -11.08
CA LEU A 111 8.70 -8.83 -9.92
C LEU A 111 8.97 -10.33 -9.82
N ASP A 112 10.24 -10.73 -9.87
CA ASP A 112 10.69 -12.11 -9.69
C ASP A 112 11.14 -12.30 -8.23
N PRO A 113 10.40 -13.06 -7.41
CA PRO A 113 10.70 -13.21 -6.00
C PRO A 113 12.06 -13.84 -5.74
N GLY A 114 12.77 -13.32 -4.74
CA GLY A 114 14.09 -13.86 -4.37
C GLY A 114 14.72 -13.08 -3.22
N GLY A 115 15.86 -13.57 -2.73
CA GLY A 115 16.60 -12.90 -1.66
C GLY A 115 15.92 -12.97 -0.29
N LEU A 116 16.33 -12.05 0.59
CA LEU A 116 15.91 -11.97 1.99
C LEU A 116 14.91 -10.83 2.22
N THR A 117 14.48 -10.68 3.48
CA THR A 117 13.38 -9.80 3.91
C THR A 117 13.91 -8.64 4.78
N PRO A 118 14.44 -7.54 4.21
CA PRO A 118 14.93 -6.37 4.94
C PRO A 118 13.78 -5.41 5.30
N LEU A 119 12.84 -5.84 6.15
CA LEU A 119 11.63 -5.09 6.50
C LEU A 119 11.93 -3.69 7.03
N ALA A 120 12.75 -3.62 8.08
CA ALA A 120 13.06 -2.35 8.74
C ALA A 120 13.72 -1.36 7.77
N ALA A 121 14.70 -1.82 7.01
CA ALA A 121 15.39 -0.97 6.04
C ALA A 121 14.45 -0.47 4.94
N SER A 122 13.53 -1.31 4.47
CA SER A 122 12.56 -0.96 3.41
C SER A 122 11.54 0.07 3.89
N VAL A 123 11.03 -0.09 5.12
CA VAL A 123 10.10 0.88 5.73
C VAL A 123 10.82 2.20 6.03
N GLY A 124 12.06 2.15 6.52
CA GLY A 124 12.87 3.35 6.71
C GLY A 124 13.09 4.11 5.40
N ALA A 125 13.42 3.41 4.32
CA ALA A 125 13.57 4.03 3.00
C ALA A 125 12.24 4.67 2.52
N ALA A 126 11.11 4.03 2.75
CA ALA A 126 9.79 4.57 2.41
C ALA A 126 9.47 5.86 3.21
N ALA A 127 9.82 5.89 4.49
CA ALA A 127 9.66 7.07 5.34
C ALA A 127 10.48 8.26 4.83
N GLU A 128 11.73 8.04 4.45
CA GLU A 128 12.59 9.09 3.87
C GLU A 128 12.03 9.60 2.52
N VAL A 129 11.48 8.73 1.67
CA VAL A 129 10.82 9.15 0.41
C VAL A 129 9.61 10.06 0.67
N LEU A 130 8.89 9.84 1.77
CA LEU A 130 7.75 10.65 2.18
C LEU A 130 8.15 11.97 2.88
N ASP A 131 9.44 12.22 3.10
CA ASP A 131 9.90 13.35 3.94
C ASP A 131 9.16 13.39 5.30
N TYR A 132 9.13 12.26 5.98
CA TYR A 132 8.26 11.97 7.12
C TYR A 132 8.38 12.95 8.30
N ARG A 133 9.52 13.63 8.41
CA ARG A 133 9.73 14.66 9.45
C ARG A 133 8.97 15.97 9.15
N SER A 134 8.67 16.23 7.89
CA SER A 134 8.08 17.49 7.42
C SER A 134 6.67 17.33 6.88
N GLN A 135 6.33 16.15 6.33
CA GLN A 135 5.07 15.89 5.65
C GLN A 135 4.28 14.77 6.34
N PRO A 136 2.94 14.82 6.27
CA PRO A 136 2.13 13.67 6.64
C PRO A 136 2.29 12.56 5.61
N GLY A 137 2.30 11.31 6.06
CA GLY A 137 2.48 10.17 5.18
C GLY A 137 1.87 8.88 5.71
N ILE A 138 1.63 7.95 4.79
CA ILE A 138 1.19 6.60 5.09
C ILE A 138 2.14 5.61 4.44
N ILE A 139 2.57 4.60 5.19
CA ILE A 139 3.29 3.45 4.66
C ILE A 139 2.41 2.22 4.82
N VAL A 140 2.24 1.45 3.76
CA VAL A 140 1.60 0.14 3.83
C VAL A 140 2.61 -0.91 3.43
N LEU A 141 3.00 -1.73 4.40
CA LEU A 141 3.86 -2.88 4.21
C LEU A 141 3.02 -4.12 3.94
N VAL A 142 3.25 -4.79 2.81
CA VAL A 142 2.70 -6.11 2.51
C VAL A 142 3.83 -7.12 2.58
N THR A 143 3.71 -8.11 3.46
CA THR A 143 4.75 -9.14 3.69
C THR A 143 4.13 -10.48 4.03
N ASP A 144 4.80 -11.57 3.67
CA ASP A 144 4.45 -12.94 4.07
C ASP A 144 5.36 -13.51 5.18
N GLY A 145 6.35 -12.74 5.62
CA GLY A 145 7.39 -13.22 6.53
C GLY A 145 7.83 -12.22 7.61
N ASN A 146 8.95 -12.59 8.23
CA ASN A 146 9.62 -11.82 9.25
C ASN A 146 10.88 -11.13 8.71
N GLU A 147 11.41 -10.18 9.47
CA GLU A 147 12.73 -9.59 9.24
C GLU A 147 13.83 -10.67 9.22
N THR A 148 14.59 -10.76 8.14
CA THR A 148 15.67 -11.75 7.98
C THR A 148 17.04 -11.14 7.72
N CYS A 149 17.13 -9.81 7.78
CA CYS A 149 18.36 -9.05 7.52
C CYS A 149 18.94 -8.38 8.79
N GLY A 150 18.50 -8.80 9.96
CA GLY A 150 19.00 -8.27 11.24
C GLY A 150 18.46 -6.88 11.58
N GLY A 151 17.43 -6.40 10.87
CA GLY A 151 16.75 -5.16 11.18
C GLY A 151 15.97 -5.24 12.49
N THR A 152 15.65 -4.06 13.03
CA THR A 152 14.93 -3.88 14.30
C THR A 152 13.62 -3.09 14.06
N PRO A 153 12.53 -3.76 13.60
CA PRO A 153 11.26 -3.09 13.28
C PRO A 153 10.65 -2.34 14.46
N CYS A 154 10.76 -2.86 15.69
CA CYS A 154 10.23 -2.20 16.88
C CYS A 154 10.99 -0.92 17.21
N ALA A 155 12.32 -0.94 17.15
CA ALA A 155 13.15 0.25 17.36
C ALA A 155 12.89 1.29 16.26
N LEU A 156 12.79 0.86 14.99
CA LEU A 156 12.42 1.74 13.89
C LEU A 156 11.04 2.36 14.10
N GLY A 157 10.02 1.56 14.44
CA GLY A 157 8.66 2.07 14.69
C GLY A 157 8.63 3.11 15.80
N ALA A 158 9.40 2.89 16.88
CA ALA A 158 9.53 3.87 17.97
C ALA A 158 10.23 5.16 17.52
N ALA A 159 11.29 5.07 16.70
CA ALA A 159 11.98 6.23 16.16
C ALA A 159 11.07 7.03 15.20
N LEU A 160 10.37 6.35 14.30
CA LEU A 160 9.43 6.97 13.37
C LEU A 160 8.31 7.69 14.14
N ALA A 161 7.73 7.06 15.17
CA ALA A 161 6.68 7.67 15.99
C ALA A 161 7.18 8.90 16.76
N ALA A 162 8.46 8.93 17.14
CA ALA A 162 9.05 10.06 17.88
C ALA A 162 9.45 11.24 16.99
N GLU A 163 9.86 10.97 15.74
CA GLU A 163 10.45 11.96 14.84
C GLU A 163 9.51 12.46 13.76
N ALA A 164 8.49 11.65 13.38
CA ALA A 164 7.59 11.99 12.31
C ALA A 164 6.65 13.13 12.68
N ARG A 165 6.34 13.96 11.69
CA ARG A 165 5.30 14.98 11.82
C ARG A 165 3.91 14.34 11.97
N ASP A 166 3.60 13.36 11.11
CA ASP A 166 2.35 12.61 11.09
C ASP A 166 2.54 11.41 10.13
N LEU A 167 3.08 10.31 10.64
CA LEU A 167 3.35 9.10 9.85
C LEU A 167 2.65 7.90 10.48
N THR A 168 1.85 7.23 9.67
CA THR A 168 1.22 5.95 10.03
C THR A 168 1.80 4.82 9.20
N VAL A 169 2.19 3.71 9.84
CA VAL A 169 2.63 2.50 9.16
C VAL A 169 1.60 1.39 9.38
N HIS A 170 0.94 0.97 8.32
CA HIS A 170 0.10 -0.21 8.34
C HIS A 170 0.89 -1.44 7.88
N VAL A 171 0.59 -2.58 8.44
CA VAL A 171 1.22 -3.85 8.08
C VAL A 171 0.15 -4.86 7.70
N ILE A 172 0.25 -5.40 6.49
CA ILE A 172 -0.59 -6.48 6.01
C ILE A 172 0.26 -7.75 5.93
N GLY A 173 -0.01 -8.69 6.82
CA GLY A 173 0.58 -10.02 6.79
C GLY A 173 -0.20 -10.91 5.85
N PHE A 174 0.40 -11.33 4.74
CA PHE A 174 -0.23 -12.23 3.78
C PHE A 174 0.26 -13.64 3.93
N ARG A 175 -0.60 -14.54 4.45
CA ARG A 175 -0.27 -15.95 4.72
C ARG A 175 1.01 -16.11 5.55
N VAL A 176 1.24 -15.21 6.48
CA VAL A 176 2.41 -15.28 7.37
C VAL A 176 2.43 -16.64 8.05
N VAL A 177 3.52 -17.37 7.84
CA VAL A 177 3.79 -18.62 8.56
C VAL A 177 4.69 -18.27 9.74
N TYR A 178 4.17 -18.55 10.93
CA TYR A 178 5.00 -18.45 12.13
C TYR A 178 6.08 -19.54 12.12
N ASP A 179 7.33 -19.12 11.97
CA ASP A 179 8.49 -19.98 12.15
C ASP A 179 9.12 -19.71 13.53
N PRO A 180 8.92 -20.60 14.52
CA PRO A 180 9.49 -20.43 15.86
C PRO A 180 11.03 -20.51 15.87
N PHE A 181 11.64 -20.89 14.76
CA PHE A 181 13.08 -20.99 14.60
C PHE A 181 13.71 -19.86 13.77
N SER A 182 12.93 -18.86 13.36
CA SER A 182 13.46 -17.69 12.65
C SER A 182 14.14 -16.72 13.64
N TRP A 183 15.43 -16.95 13.87
CA TRP A 183 16.28 -16.21 14.83
C TRP A 183 16.86 -14.90 14.26
N ASN A 184 16.37 -14.42 13.13
CA ASN A 184 17.03 -13.42 12.33
C ASN A 184 16.73 -11.97 12.73
N SER A 185 15.75 -11.74 13.61
CA SER A 185 15.53 -10.43 14.24
C SER A 185 15.84 -10.49 15.73
N PRO A 186 16.66 -9.58 16.25
CA PRO A 186 16.94 -9.51 17.70
C PRO A 186 15.68 -9.19 18.52
N GLU A 187 14.61 -8.70 17.88
CA GLU A 187 13.34 -8.35 18.52
C GLU A 187 12.26 -9.44 18.38
N ALA A 188 12.55 -10.56 17.69
CA ALA A 188 11.54 -11.61 17.43
C ALA A 188 11.00 -12.26 18.72
N GLN A 189 11.75 -12.22 19.82
CA GLN A 189 11.37 -12.80 21.11
C GLN A 189 10.28 -12.00 21.84
N ASP A 190 10.10 -10.72 21.49
CA ASP A 190 9.16 -9.83 22.19
C ASP A 190 7.72 -9.92 21.63
N TYR A 191 7.52 -10.69 20.55
CA TYR A 191 6.23 -10.80 19.87
C TYR A 191 5.73 -12.25 19.81
N ASP A 192 5.11 -12.72 20.86
CA ASP A 192 4.47 -14.03 21.09
C ASP A 192 3.83 -14.67 19.83
N GLY A 193 4.66 -15.24 18.94
CA GLY A 193 4.19 -15.95 17.77
C GLY A 193 3.54 -15.10 16.66
N GLN A 194 3.70 -13.78 16.71
CA GLN A 194 3.30 -12.87 15.63
C GLN A 194 4.55 -12.35 14.91
N THR A 195 4.35 -11.85 13.67
CA THR A 195 5.46 -11.21 12.96
C THR A 195 5.95 -9.97 13.71
N VAL A 196 7.26 -9.82 13.85
CA VAL A 196 7.87 -8.63 14.43
C VAL A 196 7.50 -7.34 13.66
N ALA A 197 7.08 -7.47 12.39
CA ALA A 197 6.59 -6.34 11.60
C ALA A 197 5.36 -5.67 12.22
N LYS A 198 4.55 -6.39 12.99
CA LYS A 198 3.40 -5.82 13.73
C LYS A 198 3.80 -4.65 14.61
N CYS A 199 5.02 -4.68 15.15
CA CYS A 199 5.55 -3.59 15.99
C CYS A 199 5.57 -2.23 15.30
N LEU A 200 5.80 -2.20 13.98
CA LEU A 200 5.75 -0.96 13.19
C LEU A 200 4.37 -0.32 13.26
N ALA A 201 3.31 -1.13 13.05
CA ALA A 201 1.94 -0.66 13.15
C ALA A 201 1.60 -0.19 14.57
N ASP A 202 1.89 -1.03 15.58
CA ASP A 202 1.58 -0.72 16.98
C ASP A 202 2.25 0.58 17.47
N ARG A 203 3.49 0.85 17.02
CA ARG A 203 4.26 2.03 17.44
C ARG A 203 3.83 3.32 16.74
N THR A 204 3.34 3.23 15.51
CA THR A 204 2.95 4.40 14.70
C THR A 204 1.44 4.62 14.64
N GLY A 205 0.65 3.87 15.43
CA GLY A 205 -0.81 3.98 15.44
C GLY A 205 -1.50 3.41 14.21
N GLY A 206 -0.81 2.57 13.46
CA GLY A 206 -1.36 1.88 12.28
C GLY A 206 -2.09 0.58 12.62
N MET A 207 -2.53 -0.10 11.58
CA MET A 207 -3.21 -1.39 11.68
C MET A 207 -2.28 -2.53 11.31
N PHE A 208 -2.39 -3.64 12.02
CA PHE A 208 -1.87 -4.93 11.59
C PHE A 208 -3.04 -5.80 11.15
N VAL A 209 -3.05 -6.22 9.87
CA VAL A 209 -4.10 -7.06 9.29
C VAL A 209 -3.49 -8.36 8.79
N SER A 210 -3.88 -9.49 9.38
CA SER A 210 -3.50 -10.82 8.88
C SER A 210 -4.49 -11.29 7.84
N THR A 211 -4.01 -11.69 6.66
CA THR A 211 -4.84 -12.08 5.51
C THR A 211 -4.40 -13.44 4.98
N ARG A 212 -5.35 -14.25 4.49
CA ARG A 212 -5.11 -15.61 3.99
C ARG A 212 -5.61 -15.81 2.57
N THR A 213 -6.48 -14.94 2.10
CA THR A 213 -7.11 -15.04 0.78
C THR A 213 -6.86 -13.78 -0.05
N ILE A 214 -7.01 -13.90 -1.37
CA ILE A 214 -6.92 -12.77 -2.31
C ILE A 214 -7.92 -11.66 -1.92
N GLY A 215 -9.16 -12.05 -1.59
CA GLY A 215 -10.21 -11.09 -1.21
C GLY A 215 -9.89 -10.34 0.08
N GLU A 216 -9.38 -11.02 1.10
CA GLU A 216 -8.95 -10.41 2.36
C GLU A 216 -7.78 -9.44 2.14
N LEU A 217 -6.78 -9.82 1.32
CA LEU A 217 -5.66 -8.95 0.99
C LEU A 217 -6.13 -7.70 0.21
N ALA A 218 -7.02 -7.88 -0.77
CA ALA A 218 -7.59 -6.75 -1.50
C ALA A 218 -8.42 -5.82 -0.61
N ALA A 219 -9.18 -6.36 0.34
CA ALA A 219 -9.92 -5.56 1.32
C ALA A 219 -8.98 -4.79 2.26
N ALA A 220 -7.94 -5.45 2.79
CA ALA A 220 -6.94 -4.82 3.64
C ALA A 220 -6.19 -3.68 2.91
N LEU A 221 -5.85 -3.87 1.62
CA LEU A 221 -5.26 -2.81 0.79
C LEU A 221 -6.20 -1.61 0.64
N ARG A 222 -7.51 -1.83 0.41
CA ARG A 222 -8.48 -0.73 0.34
C ARG A 222 -8.61 0.00 1.68
N GLU A 223 -8.59 -0.72 2.77
CA GLU A 223 -8.70 -0.15 4.12
C GLU A 223 -7.46 0.67 4.49
N THR A 224 -6.27 0.20 4.17
CA THR A 224 -5.00 0.82 4.60
C THR A 224 -4.48 1.89 3.64
N LEU A 225 -4.57 1.65 2.32
CA LEU A 225 -4.17 2.60 1.28
C LEU A 225 -5.31 3.52 0.83
N GLY A 226 -6.57 3.10 0.98
CA GLY A 226 -7.72 3.91 0.56
C GLY A 226 -7.89 5.17 1.39
N CYS A 227 -8.74 6.07 0.93
CA CYS A 227 -9.21 7.19 1.73
C CYS A 227 -10.43 6.76 2.55
N PRO A 228 -10.49 7.00 3.85
CA PRO A 228 -11.76 7.04 4.53
C PRO A 228 -12.56 8.19 3.92
N LEU A 229 -13.49 7.89 3.03
CA LEU A 229 -14.44 8.88 2.52
C LEU A 229 -15.29 9.32 3.71
N ILE A 230 -15.05 10.53 4.20
CA ILE A 230 -15.87 11.12 5.26
C ILE A 230 -17.31 11.22 4.71
N GLY A 231 -18.16 10.26 5.06
CA GLY A 231 -19.59 10.26 4.73
C GLY A 231 -20.18 9.01 4.11
N GLY A 232 -19.46 7.88 4.00
CA GLY A 232 -19.96 6.75 3.22
C GLY A 232 -19.66 5.33 3.70
N LEU A 233 -19.76 5.04 4.99
CA LEU A 233 -19.96 3.66 5.42
C LEU A 233 -21.33 3.55 6.08
N PRO A 234 -22.24 2.68 5.59
CA PRO A 234 -23.48 2.41 6.31
C PRO A 234 -23.12 1.73 7.64
N GLU A 235 -23.68 2.30 8.71
CA GLU A 235 -23.56 1.88 10.13
C GLU A 235 -24.10 0.46 10.42
N LYS A 236 -24.11 -0.44 9.43
CA LYS A 236 -24.80 -1.73 9.56
C LYS A 236 -23.97 -2.91 10.03
N ASP A 237 -22.64 -2.79 10.15
CA ASP A 237 -21.76 -3.91 10.51
C ASP A 237 -20.97 -3.71 11.82
N ARG A 238 -21.42 -2.83 12.73
CA ARG A 238 -20.80 -2.66 14.06
C ARG A 238 -21.51 -3.39 15.19
N ALA A 239 -22.44 -4.30 14.89
CA ALA A 239 -23.15 -5.07 15.90
C ALA A 239 -23.26 -6.53 15.49
N ALA A 240 -22.23 -7.33 15.80
CA ALA A 240 -22.30 -8.77 16.04
C ALA A 240 -21.04 -9.24 16.79
#